data_25455015a57995a501bb5be8ff9cbe3d
#
_entry.id   25455015a57995a501bb5be8ff9cbe3d
#
_cell.length_a   1.000
_cell.length_b   1.000
_cell.length_c   1.000
_cell.angle_alpha   90.00
_cell.angle_beta   90.00
_cell.angle_gamma   90.00
#
_symmetry.space_group_name_H-M   'P 1'
#
loop_
_entity.id
_entity.type
_entity.pdbx_description
1 polymer ?
#
loop_
_entity_poly.entity_id
_entity_poly.type
_entity_poly.pdbx_seq_one_letter_code
_entity_poly.pdbx_strand_id
1 'polypeptide(L)'
;YCILQNPLNAEEVIIGTDLGVWYTKDFSSDKPSWLQANAGMKDVRVTDMDLRKEDNTVFISTYGLGIFSGVFNNDDPSFNIESQEEEIEIFRGESKSFELKYNVINDFNENIAFSIEGLPSTVTYEITPSSSFVVNSSGSVNIKLNTTTQTEVKSYPLTIKAESSSLTKS
;
A
#
# COMPACT_ATOMS: atom_id res chain seq x y z
N TYR A 1 -7.63 -12.83 -29.70
CA TYR A 1 -7.90 -11.90 -28.59
C TYR A 1 -7.32 -12.49 -27.31
N CYS A 2 -6.73 -11.65 -26.47
CA CYS A 2 -6.15 -12.01 -25.19
C CYS A 2 -6.74 -11.10 -24.09
N ILE A 3 -6.71 -11.57 -22.86
CA ILE A 3 -7.23 -10.88 -21.69
C ILE A 3 -6.30 -11.10 -20.51
N LEU A 4 -6.04 -10.05 -19.75
CA LEU A 4 -5.33 -10.11 -18.47
C LEU A 4 -6.10 -9.31 -17.43
N GLN A 5 -6.14 -9.84 -16.21
CA GLN A 5 -6.68 -9.18 -15.05
C GLN A 5 -5.51 -8.63 -14.22
N ASN A 6 -5.66 -7.40 -13.69
CA ASN A 6 -4.71 -6.83 -12.76
C ASN A 6 -4.67 -7.67 -11.47
N PRO A 7 -3.50 -8.24 -11.08
CA PRO A 7 -3.40 -9.03 -9.86
C PRO A 7 -3.57 -8.19 -8.58
N LEU A 8 -3.46 -6.86 -8.67
CA LEU A 8 -3.60 -5.92 -7.56
C LEU A 8 -5.04 -5.39 -7.41
N ASN A 9 -5.84 -5.45 -8.50
CA ASN A 9 -7.23 -4.97 -8.52
C ASN A 9 -8.06 -5.83 -9.48
N ALA A 10 -8.95 -6.66 -8.94
CA ALA A 10 -9.77 -7.59 -9.72
C ALA A 10 -10.78 -6.90 -10.67
N GLU A 11 -11.11 -5.63 -10.41
CA GLU A 11 -11.99 -4.84 -11.27
C GLU A 11 -11.27 -4.28 -12.51
N GLU A 12 -9.93 -4.26 -12.50
CA GLU A 12 -9.15 -3.80 -13.64
C GLU A 12 -8.75 -4.96 -14.54
N VAL A 13 -9.26 -4.90 -15.77
CA VAL A 13 -9.03 -5.90 -16.82
C VAL A 13 -8.60 -5.21 -18.08
N ILE A 14 -7.61 -5.77 -18.76
CA ILE A 14 -7.18 -5.36 -20.10
C ILE A 14 -7.49 -6.43 -21.15
N ILE A 15 -7.83 -6.00 -22.34
CA ILE A 15 -8.06 -6.88 -23.50
C ILE A 15 -7.24 -6.42 -24.69
N GLY A 16 -6.64 -7.38 -25.38
CA GLY A 16 -5.98 -7.18 -26.67
C GLY A 16 -6.95 -7.39 -27.82
N THR A 17 -7.04 -6.41 -28.71
CA THR A 17 -7.97 -6.40 -29.84
C THR A 17 -7.26 -6.15 -31.17
N ASP A 18 -7.99 -6.14 -32.28
CA ASP A 18 -7.46 -5.74 -33.59
C ASP A 18 -7.11 -4.23 -33.64
N LEU A 19 -7.61 -3.42 -32.71
CA LEU A 19 -7.42 -1.97 -32.60
C LEU A 19 -6.64 -1.56 -31.33
N GLY A 20 -5.71 -2.41 -30.89
CA GLY A 20 -4.88 -2.13 -29.73
C GLY A 20 -5.44 -2.71 -28.44
N VAL A 21 -5.01 -2.11 -27.32
CA VAL A 21 -5.37 -2.52 -25.95
C VAL A 21 -6.50 -1.65 -25.42
N TRP A 22 -7.46 -2.29 -24.79
CA TRP A 22 -8.55 -1.65 -24.06
C TRP A 22 -8.54 -2.11 -22.61
N TYR A 23 -8.97 -1.25 -21.69
CA TYR A 23 -9.08 -1.58 -20.27
C TYR A 23 -10.40 -1.11 -19.68
N THR A 24 -10.78 -1.77 -18.62
CA THR A 24 -11.87 -1.35 -17.72
C THR A 24 -11.36 -1.37 -16.28
N LYS A 25 -11.99 -0.58 -15.40
CA LYS A 25 -11.79 -0.60 -13.94
C LYS A 25 -13.07 -0.96 -13.17
N ASP A 26 -14.09 -1.40 -13.87
CA ASP A 26 -15.41 -1.78 -13.35
C ASP A 26 -15.92 -3.11 -13.97
N PHE A 27 -15.00 -4.10 -14.06
CA PHE A 27 -15.22 -5.36 -14.78
C PHE A 27 -16.43 -6.15 -14.28
N SER A 28 -16.75 -6.12 -12.99
CA SER A 28 -17.94 -6.80 -12.43
C SER A 28 -19.25 -6.04 -12.62
N SER A 29 -19.21 -4.84 -13.21
CA SER A 29 -20.42 -4.09 -13.57
C SER A 29 -21.23 -4.82 -14.65
N ASP A 30 -22.57 -4.71 -14.61
CA ASP A 30 -23.46 -5.21 -15.67
C ASP A 30 -23.12 -4.62 -17.06
N LYS A 31 -22.49 -3.45 -17.09
CA LYS A 31 -22.06 -2.74 -18.32
C LYS A 31 -20.70 -2.07 -18.07
N PRO A 32 -19.59 -2.83 -18.15
CA PRO A 32 -18.26 -2.27 -17.96
C PRO A 32 -17.93 -1.16 -18.95
N SER A 33 -17.30 -0.11 -18.47
CA SER A 33 -16.81 0.99 -19.30
C SER A 33 -15.43 0.67 -19.85
N TRP A 34 -15.27 0.59 -21.16
CA TRP A 34 -14.01 0.27 -21.81
C TRP A 34 -13.34 1.52 -22.37
N LEU A 35 -12.08 1.72 -22.02
CA LEU A 35 -11.24 2.82 -22.51
C LEU A 35 -10.01 2.26 -23.23
N GLN A 36 -9.54 2.99 -24.24
CA GLN A 36 -8.37 2.59 -25.01
C GLN A 36 -7.06 2.92 -24.24
N ALA A 37 -6.15 1.97 -24.18
CA ALA A 37 -4.86 2.06 -23.48
C ALA A 37 -3.68 1.98 -24.45
N ASN A 38 -3.68 2.83 -25.46
CA ASN A 38 -2.66 2.81 -26.53
C ASN A 38 -1.51 3.82 -26.33
N ALA A 39 -1.18 4.24 -25.12
CA ALA A 39 -0.11 5.20 -24.88
C ALA A 39 1.21 4.73 -25.52
N GLY A 40 1.68 5.47 -26.55
CA GLY A 40 2.87 5.13 -27.32
C GLY A 40 2.69 4.01 -28.36
N MET A 41 1.55 3.35 -28.42
CA MET A 41 1.22 2.33 -29.40
C MET A 41 0.15 2.85 -30.36
N LYS A 42 0.32 2.62 -31.67
CA LYS A 42 -0.74 2.89 -32.67
C LYS A 42 -1.83 1.81 -32.59
N ASP A 43 -2.97 2.10 -33.21
CA ASP A 43 -4.01 1.10 -33.42
C ASP A 43 -3.43 -0.04 -34.27
N VAL A 44 -3.16 -1.15 -33.61
CA VAL A 44 -2.53 -2.34 -34.19
C VAL A 44 -3.10 -3.57 -33.53
N ARG A 45 -3.22 -4.65 -34.30
CA ARG A 45 -3.67 -5.92 -33.76
C ARG A 45 -2.71 -6.42 -32.67
N VAL A 46 -3.25 -6.65 -31.49
CA VAL A 46 -2.57 -7.34 -30.41
C VAL A 46 -2.66 -8.85 -30.66
N THR A 47 -1.53 -9.53 -30.65
CA THR A 47 -1.44 -10.96 -30.90
C THR A 47 -1.43 -11.78 -29.64
N ASP A 48 -0.79 -11.25 -28.59
CA ASP A 48 -0.75 -11.91 -27.27
C ASP A 48 -0.39 -10.92 -26.17
N MET A 49 -0.70 -11.26 -24.92
CA MET A 49 -0.30 -10.53 -23.71
C MET A 49 0.13 -11.51 -22.65
N ASP A 50 1.21 -11.17 -21.93
CA ASP A 50 1.72 -11.94 -20.80
C ASP A 50 2.05 -11.05 -19.61
N LEU A 51 1.96 -11.59 -18.39
CA LEU A 51 2.16 -10.88 -17.13
C LEU A 51 3.37 -11.42 -16.39
N ARG A 52 4.38 -10.59 -16.19
CA ARG A 52 5.45 -10.86 -15.25
C ARG A 52 4.98 -10.50 -13.83
N LYS A 53 4.79 -11.52 -12.98
CA LYS A 53 4.17 -11.38 -11.66
C LYS A 53 5.06 -10.70 -10.62
N GLU A 54 6.38 -10.71 -10.82
CA GLU A 54 7.36 -10.14 -9.88
C GLU A 54 7.24 -8.63 -9.72
N ASP A 55 6.81 -7.94 -10.78
CA ASP A 55 6.70 -6.47 -10.82
C ASP A 55 5.44 -5.99 -11.55
N ASN A 56 4.51 -6.89 -11.82
CA ASN A 56 3.25 -6.64 -12.51
C ASN A 56 3.42 -6.02 -13.92
N THR A 57 4.55 -6.29 -14.58
CA THR A 57 4.80 -5.84 -15.94
C THR A 57 4.03 -6.70 -16.94
N VAL A 58 3.22 -6.05 -17.76
CA VAL A 58 2.52 -6.66 -18.89
C VAL A 58 3.37 -6.48 -20.15
N PHE A 59 3.59 -7.55 -20.87
CA PHE A 59 4.18 -7.55 -22.22
C PHE A 59 3.08 -7.77 -23.24
N ILE A 60 3.09 -6.96 -24.30
CA ILE A 60 2.06 -6.93 -25.32
C ILE A 60 2.73 -7.13 -26.69
N SER A 61 2.48 -8.25 -27.31
CA SER A 61 2.95 -8.52 -28.66
C SER A 61 1.94 -8.04 -29.72
N THR A 62 2.45 -7.45 -30.78
CA THR A 62 1.63 -6.85 -31.84
C THR A 62 1.97 -7.39 -33.21
N TYR A 63 1.02 -7.28 -34.12
CA TYR A 63 1.25 -7.66 -35.51
C TYR A 63 1.98 -6.53 -36.27
N GLY A 64 3.30 -6.66 -36.33
CA GLY A 64 4.15 -5.80 -37.15
C GLY A 64 4.77 -4.58 -36.47
N LEU A 65 4.43 -4.26 -35.20
CA LEU A 65 5.06 -3.15 -34.45
C LEU A 65 5.95 -3.61 -33.28
N GLY A 66 6.18 -4.93 -33.15
CA GLY A 66 7.03 -5.47 -32.08
C GLY A 66 6.29 -5.67 -30.77
N ILE A 67 7.05 -5.55 -29.66
CA ILE A 67 6.57 -5.77 -28.29
C ILE A 67 6.54 -4.44 -27.54
N PHE A 68 5.44 -4.19 -26.86
CA PHE A 68 5.27 -3.08 -25.92
C PHE A 68 5.21 -3.62 -24.49
N SER A 69 5.43 -2.75 -23.52
CA SER A 69 5.23 -3.07 -22.11
C SER A 69 4.48 -1.96 -21.37
N GLY A 70 3.76 -2.37 -20.36
CA GLY A 70 3.09 -1.52 -19.39
C GLY A 70 3.17 -2.16 -18.01
N VAL A 71 2.77 -1.45 -16.97
CA VAL A 71 2.76 -1.98 -15.60
C VAL A 71 1.38 -1.79 -15.03
N PHE A 72 0.82 -2.85 -14.42
CA PHE A 72 -0.34 -2.69 -13.56
C PHE A 72 0.09 -2.01 -12.27
N ASN A 73 -0.44 -0.83 -12.03
CA ASN A 73 -0.25 -0.11 -10.77
C ASN A 73 -1.46 -0.34 -9.87
N ASN A 74 -1.22 -0.38 -8.57
CA ASN A 74 -2.31 -0.25 -7.62
C ASN A 74 -2.60 1.24 -7.46
N ASP A 75 -3.66 1.72 -8.10
CA ASP A 75 -4.11 3.11 -8.01
C ASP A 75 -5.01 3.35 -6.77
N ASP A 76 -5.28 2.32 -5.97
CA ASP A 76 -6.11 2.47 -4.78
C ASP A 76 -5.41 3.36 -3.75
N PRO A 77 -6.11 4.33 -3.16
CA PRO A 77 -5.61 5.10 -2.04
C PRO A 77 -5.13 4.18 -0.92
N SER A 78 -3.90 4.39 -0.46
CA SER A 78 -3.28 3.55 0.57
C SER A 78 -2.26 4.34 1.39
N PHE A 79 -1.74 3.71 2.42
CA PHE A 79 -0.60 4.21 3.19
C PHE A 79 0.28 3.06 3.62
N ASN A 80 1.50 3.34 4.01
CA ASN A 80 2.37 2.43 4.75
C ASN A 80 2.93 3.12 5.99
N ILE A 81 3.44 2.32 6.94
CA ILE A 81 4.16 2.78 8.13
C ILE A 81 5.55 2.18 8.14
N GLU A 82 6.51 2.93 8.67
CA GLU A 82 7.91 2.54 8.74
C GLU A 82 8.53 3.05 10.03
N SER A 83 9.13 2.15 10.82
CA SER A 83 10.00 2.50 11.95
C SER A 83 11.45 2.39 11.52
N GLN A 84 12.28 3.35 11.96
CA GLN A 84 13.71 3.28 11.75
C GLN A 84 14.44 2.49 12.86
N GLU A 85 13.76 2.24 13.96
CA GLU A 85 14.28 1.47 15.09
C GLU A 85 13.64 0.08 15.12
N GLU A 86 14.46 -0.96 14.99
CA GLU A 86 14.05 -2.37 15.13
C GLU A 86 14.02 -2.82 16.59
N GLU A 87 14.87 -2.20 17.42
CA GLU A 87 14.95 -2.48 18.86
C GLU A 87 15.04 -1.18 19.66
N ILE A 88 14.32 -1.13 20.76
CA ILE A 88 14.27 0.02 21.65
C ILE A 88 14.65 -0.41 23.07
N GLU A 89 15.80 0.04 23.55
CA GLU A 89 16.22 -0.19 24.94
C GLU A 89 15.76 0.95 25.84
N ILE A 90 15.11 0.61 26.96
CA ILE A 90 14.62 1.56 27.96
C ILE A 90 14.94 1.01 29.35
N PHE A 91 15.59 1.81 30.21
CA PHE A 91 15.79 1.46 31.62
C PHE A 91 14.48 1.59 32.42
N ARG A 92 14.35 0.78 33.45
CA ARG A 92 13.16 0.81 34.33
C ARG A 92 12.97 2.18 34.96
N GLY A 93 11.75 2.70 34.92
CA GLY A 93 11.40 4.03 35.43
C GLY A 93 11.76 5.17 34.49
N GLU A 94 12.25 4.88 33.29
CA GLU A 94 12.59 5.88 32.27
C GLU A 94 11.62 5.86 31.12
N SER A 95 11.75 6.86 30.25
CA SER A 95 10.97 7.01 29.04
C SER A 95 11.89 7.14 27.84
N LYS A 96 11.47 6.61 26.70
CA LYS A 96 12.15 6.80 25.42
C LYS A 96 11.16 7.10 24.33
N SER A 97 11.53 7.99 23.42
CA SER A 97 10.73 8.35 22.26
C SER A 97 11.41 7.90 20.98
N PHE A 98 10.60 7.52 19.99
CA PHE A 98 11.04 7.22 18.65
C PHE A 98 10.03 7.72 17.63
N GLU A 99 10.46 7.85 16.38
CA GLU A 99 9.65 8.32 15.28
C GLU A 99 9.09 7.15 14.47
N LEU A 100 7.79 7.18 14.20
CA LEU A 100 7.14 6.33 13.23
C LEU A 100 6.76 7.17 12.03
N LYS A 101 7.30 6.86 10.86
CA LYS A 101 6.92 7.50 9.59
C LYS A 101 5.70 6.83 8.99
N TYR A 102 4.90 7.62 8.32
CA TYR A 102 3.83 7.13 7.45
C TYR A 102 3.91 7.81 6.09
N ASN A 103 3.71 7.03 5.03
CA ASN A 103 3.74 7.50 3.66
C ASN A 103 2.39 7.30 3.01
N VAL A 104 1.84 8.38 2.46
CA VAL A 104 0.59 8.39 1.69
C VAL A 104 0.86 7.92 0.27
N ILE A 105 -0.02 7.10 -0.26
CA ILE A 105 0.02 6.52 -1.60
C ILE A 105 -1.32 6.80 -2.27
N ASN A 106 -1.28 7.28 -3.51
CA ASN A 106 -2.46 7.50 -4.37
C ASN A 106 -3.55 8.37 -3.69
N ASP A 107 -3.17 9.54 -3.20
CA ASP A 107 -4.09 10.53 -2.62
C ASP A 107 -4.95 9.99 -1.46
N PHE A 108 -4.42 9.03 -0.69
CA PHE A 108 -5.08 8.54 0.52
C PHE A 108 -5.46 9.71 1.45
N ASN A 109 -6.72 9.72 1.90
CA ASN A 109 -7.26 10.80 2.72
C ASN A 109 -8.32 10.26 3.69
N GLU A 110 -7.85 9.53 4.73
CA GLU A 110 -8.72 8.98 5.77
C GLU A 110 -8.15 9.28 7.16
N ASN A 111 -8.99 9.07 8.18
CA ASN A 111 -8.54 9.09 9.56
C ASN A 111 -7.76 7.80 9.84
N ILE A 112 -6.52 7.93 10.35
CA ILE A 112 -5.71 6.80 10.81
C ILE A 112 -5.65 6.84 12.34
N ALA A 113 -5.91 5.69 12.96
CA ALA A 113 -5.69 5.46 14.38
C ALA A 113 -4.43 4.61 14.58
N PHE A 114 -3.49 5.11 15.38
CA PHE A 114 -2.26 4.41 15.72
C PHE A 114 -2.38 3.75 17.10
N SER A 115 -1.93 2.52 17.22
CA SER A 115 -1.92 1.75 18.47
C SER A 115 -0.69 0.86 18.58
N ILE A 116 -0.37 0.42 19.80
CA ILE A 116 0.74 -0.50 20.07
C ILE A 116 0.20 -1.69 20.87
N GLU A 117 0.48 -2.88 20.37
CA GLU A 117 0.18 -4.15 21.05
C GLU A 117 1.45 -4.80 21.59
N GLY A 118 1.31 -5.71 22.56
CA GLY A 118 2.43 -6.46 23.15
C GLY A 118 3.08 -5.77 24.35
N LEU A 119 2.66 -4.56 24.74
CA LEU A 119 3.18 -3.88 25.93
C LEU A 119 2.66 -4.56 27.21
N PRO A 120 3.52 -4.76 28.23
CA PRO A 120 3.08 -5.19 29.56
C PRO A 120 2.32 -4.05 30.26
N SER A 121 1.47 -4.39 31.22
CA SER A 121 0.66 -3.41 31.95
C SER A 121 1.43 -2.34 32.72
N THR A 122 2.73 -2.55 32.91
CA THR A 122 3.66 -1.61 33.57
C THR A 122 4.31 -0.63 32.62
N VAL A 123 3.97 -0.69 31.31
CA VAL A 123 4.46 0.21 30.25
C VAL A 123 3.27 0.91 29.63
N THR A 124 3.34 2.23 29.53
CA THR A 124 2.35 3.05 28.84
C THR A 124 2.98 3.75 27.65
N TYR A 125 2.16 4.22 26.73
CA TYR A 125 2.66 4.98 25.57
C TYR A 125 1.82 6.22 25.33
N GLU A 126 2.46 7.19 24.68
CA GLU A 126 1.84 8.42 24.20
C GLU A 126 2.21 8.61 22.74
N ILE A 127 1.26 9.07 21.91
CA ILE A 127 1.49 9.36 20.49
C ILE A 127 1.23 10.85 20.25
N THR A 128 2.21 11.53 19.67
CA THR A 128 2.15 12.97 19.38
C THR A 128 2.26 13.20 17.86
N PRO A 129 1.42 14.06 17.26
CA PRO A 129 0.50 15.04 17.87
C PRO A 129 -0.81 14.43 18.39
N SER A 130 -1.22 13.28 17.91
CA SER A 130 -2.43 12.56 18.34
C SER A 130 -2.32 11.08 17.97
N SER A 131 -3.02 10.21 18.68
CA SER A 131 -3.15 8.79 18.31
C SER A 131 -4.12 8.57 17.15
N SER A 132 -4.91 9.56 16.74
CA SER A 132 -5.81 9.46 15.59
C SER A 132 -6.04 10.83 14.97
N PHE A 133 -5.88 10.92 13.65
CA PHE A 133 -6.08 12.13 12.85
C PHE A 133 -6.22 11.81 11.36
N VAL A 134 -6.76 12.76 10.60
CA VAL A 134 -6.84 12.64 9.14
C VAL A 134 -5.45 12.78 8.53
N VAL A 135 -5.08 11.79 7.72
CA VAL A 135 -3.81 11.74 6.99
C VAL A 135 -4.10 11.93 5.50
N ASN A 136 -3.60 13.01 4.94
CA ASN A 136 -3.70 13.35 3.51
C ASN A 136 -2.35 13.70 2.87
N SER A 137 -1.27 13.58 3.63
CA SER A 137 0.11 13.77 3.19
C SER A 137 1.02 12.92 4.05
N SER A 138 2.16 12.49 3.51
CA SER A 138 3.16 11.75 4.26
C SER A 138 3.75 12.59 5.40
N GLY A 139 4.12 11.93 6.48
CA GLY A 139 4.63 12.58 7.69
C GLY A 139 5.10 11.58 8.74
N SER A 140 5.09 11.99 9.99
CA SER A 140 5.47 11.14 11.11
C SER A 140 4.68 11.42 12.37
N VAL A 141 4.65 10.44 13.27
CA VAL A 141 4.22 10.59 14.65
C VAL A 141 5.40 10.24 15.57
N ASN A 142 5.47 10.90 16.71
CA ASN A 142 6.42 10.55 17.76
C ASN A 142 5.71 9.67 18.78
N ILE A 143 6.30 8.51 19.06
CA ILE A 143 5.82 7.55 20.05
C ILE A 143 6.76 7.60 21.24
N LYS A 144 6.21 7.88 22.42
CA LYS A 144 6.92 7.86 23.69
C LYS A 144 6.46 6.68 24.54
N LEU A 145 7.39 5.79 24.87
CA LEU A 145 7.16 4.69 25.80
C LEU A 145 7.61 5.11 27.20
N ASN A 146 6.78 4.83 28.21
CA ASN A 146 7.06 5.13 29.61
C ASN A 146 7.06 3.82 30.39
N THR A 147 8.19 3.48 31.04
CA THR A 147 8.32 2.29 31.90
C THR A 147 8.16 2.68 33.35
N THR A 148 7.85 1.71 34.19
CA THR A 148 7.86 1.88 35.67
C THR A 148 9.05 1.13 36.29
N THR A 149 9.36 1.41 37.54
CA THR A 149 10.38 0.68 38.30
C THR A 149 10.04 -0.79 38.52
N GLN A 150 8.79 -1.18 38.30
CA GLN A 150 8.28 -2.56 38.41
C GLN A 150 8.28 -3.30 37.07
N THR A 151 8.63 -2.63 35.98
CA THR A 151 8.69 -3.29 34.66
C THR A 151 9.76 -4.38 34.69
N GLU A 152 9.41 -5.59 34.32
CA GLU A 152 10.33 -6.72 34.25
C GLU A 152 11.37 -6.49 33.14
N VAL A 153 12.65 -6.82 33.43
CA VAL A 153 13.72 -6.69 32.42
C VAL A 153 13.73 -7.91 31.52
N LYS A 154 13.17 -7.75 30.34
CA LYS A 154 13.16 -8.72 29.25
C LYS A 154 12.80 -8.06 27.92
N SER A 155 12.97 -8.77 26.82
CA SER A 155 12.46 -8.34 25.52
C SER A 155 10.95 -8.54 25.43
N TYR A 156 10.27 -7.55 24.87
CA TYR A 156 8.85 -7.56 24.58
C TYR A 156 8.66 -7.39 23.08
N PRO A 157 8.09 -8.37 22.37
CA PRO A 157 7.73 -8.18 20.97
C PRO A 157 6.55 -7.20 20.90
N LEU A 158 6.76 -6.08 20.20
CA LEU A 158 5.75 -5.04 20.03
C LEU A 158 5.26 -5.04 18.59
N THR A 159 3.97 -4.81 18.42
CA THR A 159 3.37 -4.57 17.10
C THR A 159 2.75 -3.18 17.11
N ILE A 160 3.21 -2.32 16.21
CA ILE A 160 2.60 -1.02 15.98
C ILE A 160 1.57 -1.20 14.88
N LYS A 161 0.34 -0.76 15.13
CA LYS A 161 -0.76 -0.81 14.17
C LYS A 161 -1.20 0.59 13.78
N ALA A 162 -1.53 0.75 12.52
CA ALA A 162 -2.17 1.93 11.98
C ALA A 162 -3.43 1.48 11.21
N GLU A 163 -4.59 1.90 11.67
CA GLU A 163 -5.89 1.46 11.17
C GLU A 163 -6.68 2.66 10.65
N SER A 164 -7.21 2.53 9.42
CA SER A 164 -8.21 3.43 8.85
C SER A 164 -9.56 2.71 8.71
N SER A 165 -10.56 3.38 8.14
CA SER A 165 -11.85 2.76 7.84
C SER A 165 -11.74 1.63 6.79
N SER A 166 -10.73 1.70 5.91
CA SER A 166 -10.55 0.78 4.77
C SER A 166 -9.36 -0.15 4.90
N LEU A 167 -8.31 0.23 5.68
CA LEU A 167 -7.02 -0.46 5.68
C LEU A 167 -6.44 -0.61 7.09
N THR A 168 -5.71 -1.71 7.31
CA THR A 168 -4.86 -1.92 8.49
C THR A 168 -3.43 -2.20 8.05
N LYS A 169 -2.44 -1.56 8.70
CA LYS A 169 -1.00 -1.76 8.51
C LYS A 169 -0.32 -2.04 9.85
N SER A 170 0.70 -2.88 9.84
CA SER A 170 1.51 -3.21 11.02
C SER A 170 2.95 -3.55 10.63
#